data_cf7857af9d64c75ee1ed15e3fd6ec7dc
#
_entry.id   cf7857af9d64c75ee1ed15e3fd6ec7dc
#
_cell.length_a   1.000
_cell.length_b   1.000
_cell.length_c   1.000
_cell.angle_alpha   90.00
_cell.angle_beta   90.00
_cell.angle_gamma   90.00
#
_symmetry.space_group_name_H-M   'P 1'
#
loop_
_entity.id
_entity.type
_entity.pdbx_description
1 polymer ?
#
loop_
_entity_poly.entity_id
_entity_poly.type
_entity_poly.pdbx_seq_one_letter_code
_entity_poly.pdbx_strand_id
1 'polypeptide(L)'
;MSRRAALAGTGAGLLALLTAPGAQAAPAAAGGSGLTSASALPLLASGSTRSLPLAAGLRAPAPLLRTAPGGGAATALPDGGGALDAEAAEVTLDVSGGSLIGVVLPAGAQGPVSVRVRRAGGEWGAWNELTLVDSAPDPGTDEAAVVATEPLWTGELDAAQVQVRLRAADAAGARLEVVDPGRWEGDAAAAAGARRLSSAVGAQSLEARELLEAEALSAVAQPGIRSRAAWGADETLRKSSASYASTIKAAVVHHTADPGSYTQAQVPAVIRGMYRYHTVTLGWADLGYNFVVDRFGGIWEGRAGGITRPVVGAHAGGFNTDTFGVSMMGDYSNTTPSAACLESVAQVIAWKLSLHGVDPKGSAHLTSAGGGTARYKAGTSVTLRTINAHRDVGYTACPGNAGFAKMDSIRTRVAQITGSGGSRSAIDTKYDQLGGAAHLGAATRAEGPARGGGRYRHYEVGSIYSHPGTGTHVVKGLIREKYASLGWENSFLGYPLTDEITLPGGAFNHFEGGSIYFSPRTGARVVLGAIRDKWASLGWETGRLGYPSSDEYDVAGGRRSDFTGGSITWRASDGRVTVR
;
A
#
# COMPACT_ATOMS: atom_id res chain seq x y z
N MET A 1 -41.60 26.60 16.31
CA MET A 1 -42.73 27.07 15.48
C MET A 1 -42.24 27.02 14.05
N SER A 2 -42.60 25.96 13.32
CA SER A 2 -43.65 25.89 12.28
C SER A 2 -43.37 26.82 11.08
N ARG A 3 -43.30 26.42 9.84
CA ARG A 3 -43.99 25.41 9.02
C ARG A 3 -43.30 25.14 7.68
N ARG A 4 -43.53 23.95 7.17
CA ARG A 4 -43.34 23.41 5.82
C ARG A 4 -44.04 24.21 4.72
N ALA A 5 -43.54 24.12 3.48
CA ALA A 5 -44.37 23.87 2.28
C ALA A 5 -43.54 23.23 1.16
N ALA A 6 -44.05 22.13 0.65
CA ALA A 6 -43.62 21.44 -0.56
C ALA A 6 -44.43 21.95 -1.75
N LEU A 7 -43.87 21.90 -2.95
CA LEU A 7 -44.65 21.92 -4.21
C LEU A 7 -43.93 21.08 -5.27
N ALA A 8 -44.65 20.07 -5.72
CA ALA A 8 -44.36 19.23 -6.87
C ALA A 8 -44.87 19.90 -8.16
N GLY A 9 -44.18 19.67 -9.26
CA GLY A 9 -44.61 20.09 -10.59
C GLY A 9 -44.15 19.09 -11.64
N THR A 10 -45.08 18.28 -12.10
CA THR A 10 -45.02 17.37 -13.23
C THR A 10 -45.12 18.13 -14.56
N GLY A 11 -44.34 17.70 -15.56
CA GLY A 11 -44.45 18.17 -16.94
C GLY A 11 -43.94 17.13 -17.91
N ALA A 12 -44.85 16.35 -18.49
CA ALA A 12 -44.64 15.46 -19.61
C ALA A 12 -44.74 16.22 -20.93
N GLY A 13 -43.93 15.86 -21.92
CA GLY A 13 -44.01 16.41 -23.28
C GLY A 13 -43.26 15.51 -24.27
N LEU A 14 -43.93 14.94 -24.94
CA LEU A 14 -44.33 14.17 -26.12
C LEU A 14 -43.30 14.12 -27.26
N LEU A 15 -43.22 12.93 -27.78
CA LEU A 15 -42.56 12.35 -28.95
C LEU A 15 -42.91 13.05 -30.27
N ALA A 16 -41.96 13.13 -31.20
CA ALA A 16 -42.22 13.13 -32.64
C ALA A 16 -41.15 12.31 -33.38
N LEU A 17 -41.59 11.19 -33.93
CA LEU A 17 -40.87 10.39 -34.93
C LEU A 17 -40.91 11.11 -36.27
N LEU A 18 -39.75 11.13 -36.98
CA LEU A 18 -39.72 11.24 -38.44
C LEU A 18 -38.77 10.16 -38.99
N THR A 19 -39.36 9.31 -39.81
CA THR A 19 -38.74 8.24 -40.59
C THR A 19 -38.32 8.74 -41.97
N ALA A 20 -37.17 8.32 -42.50
CA ALA A 20 -36.89 7.69 -43.78
C ALA A 20 -35.48 7.98 -44.33
N PRO A 21 -34.99 7.36 -45.46
CA PRO A 21 -34.54 5.96 -45.50
C PRO A 21 -33.09 5.82 -46.05
N GLY A 22 -32.51 4.69 -45.71
CA GLY A 22 -31.58 3.89 -46.51
C GLY A 22 -30.36 4.49 -47.23
N ALA A 23 -29.17 4.17 -46.69
CA ALA A 23 -27.98 3.90 -47.51
C ALA A 23 -27.15 2.81 -46.83
N GLN A 24 -26.98 1.70 -47.54
CA GLN A 24 -26.08 0.60 -47.15
C GLN A 24 -24.62 1.08 -47.29
N ALA A 25 -23.84 1.01 -46.23
CA ALA A 25 -22.40 1.09 -46.28
C ALA A 25 -21.81 -0.20 -45.67
N ALA A 26 -20.84 -0.78 -46.35
CA ALA A 26 -20.14 -1.99 -46.04
C ALA A 26 -19.39 -1.88 -44.68
N PRO A 27 -19.12 -3.00 -43.96
CA PRO A 27 -18.51 -2.96 -42.67
C PRO A 27 -17.01 -2.66 -42.78
N ALA A 28 -16.59 -1.54 -42.20
CA ALA A 28 -15.20 -1.27 -41.89
C ALA A 28 -14.79 -2.11 -40.70
N ALA A 29 -13.71 -2.88 -40.80
CA ALA A 29 -13.10 -3.61 -39.75
C ALA A 29 -12.59 -2.67 -38.66
N ALA A 30 -13.34 -2.57 -37.56
CA ALA A 30 -12.88 -1.89 -36.35
C ALA A 30 -11.96 -2.84 -35.56
N GLY A 31 -10.66 -2.64 -35.66
CA GLY A 31 -9.68 -3.17 -34.73
C GLY A 31 -9.84 -2.49 -33.37
N GLY A 32 -10.76 -2.98 -32.56
CA GLY A 32 -10.88 -2.60 -31.15
C GLY A 32 -9.85 -3.37 -30.35
N SER A 33 -8.76 -2.72 -29.95
CA SER A 33 -7.90 -3.19 -28.87
C SER A 33 -8.66 -3.08 -27.55
N GLY A 34 -9.56 -4.04 -27.31
CA GLY A 34 -10.12 -4.27 -25.99
C GLY A 34 -9.01 -4.76 -25.08
N LEU A 35 -8.67 -4.00 -24.05
CA LEU A 35 -8.00 -4.51 -22.87
C LEU A 35 -8.93 -5.57 -22.27
N THR A 36 -8.74 -6.83 -22.67
CA THR A 36 -9.38 -7.97 -22.02
C THR A 36 -8.86 -8.01 -20.60
N SER A 37 -9.74 -7.71 -19.62
CA SER A 37 -9.50 -8.12 -18.25
C SER A 37 -9.10 -9.60 -18.31
N ALA A 38 -7.89 -9.92 -17.83
CA ALA A 38 -7.46 -11.31 -17.75
C ALA A 38 -8.50 -12.06 -16.92
N SER A 39 -9.33 -12.86 -17.57
CA SER A 39 -10.28 -13.73 -16.89
C SER A 39 -9.48 -14.64 -15.97
N ALA A 40 -9.86 -14.70 -14.69
CA ALA A 40 -9.25 -15.62 -13.75
C ALA A 40 -9.37 -17.04 -14.30
N LEU A 41 -8.25 -17.74 -14.37
CA LEU A 41 -8.26 -19.16 -14.77
C LEU A 41 -9.02 -19.94 -13.69
N PRO A 42 -9.84 -20.93 -14.06
CA PRO A 42 -10.63 -21.68 -13.09
C PRO A 42 -9.76 -22.57 -12.20
N LEU A 43 -10.24 -22.85 -10.99
CA LEU A 43 -9.70 -23.91 -10.15
C LEU A 43 -10.00 -25.26 -10.80
N LEU A 44 -8.96 -26.07 -11.04
CA LEU A 44 -9.09 -27.45 -11.56
C LEU A 44 -9.59 -28.41 -10.48
N ALA A 45 -9.25 -28.13 -9.20
CA ALA A 45 -9.75 -28.83 -8.03
C ALA A 45 -9.76 -27.91 -6.83
N SER A 46 -10.88 -27.85 -6.12
CA SER A 46 -10.99 -27.14 -4.85
C SER A 46 -10.07 -27.78 -3.82
N GLY A 47 -9.40 -26.92 -3.02
CA GLY A 47 -8.61 -27.40 -1.91
C GLY A 47 -9.47 -27.97 -0.77
N SER A 48 -8.83 -28.61 0.19
CA SER A 48 -9.49 -29.15 1.38
C SER A 48 -8.66 -28.89 2.65
N THR A 49 -9.33 -29.01 3.80
CA THR A 49 -8.67 -28.99 5.10
C THR A 49 -9.20 -30.20 5.89
N ARG A 50 -8.30 -30.95 6.47
CA ARG A 50 -8.62 -32.10 7.32
C ARG A 50 -8.00 -31.90 8.69
N SER A 51 -8.82 -32.09 9.75
CA SER A 51 -8.41 -32.02 11.14
C SER A 51 -8.19 -33.44 11.66
N LEU A 52 -7.00 -33.72 12.16
CA LEU A 52 -6.62 -35.01 12.75
C LEU A 52 -6.36 -34.80 14.24
N PRO A 53 -7.23 -35.31 15.15
CA PRO A 53 -7.03 -35.18 16.58
C PRO A 53 -5.72 -35.85 17.02
N LEU A 54 -4.88 -35.17 17.78
CA LEU A 54 -3.62 -35.74 18.26
C LEU A 54 -3.87 -36.83 19.33
N ALA A 55 -4.97 -36.75 20.08
CA ALA A 55 -5.38 -37.80 21.02
C ALA A 55 -5.46 -39.19 20.38
N ALA A 56 -5.80 -39.29 19.10
CA ALA A 56 -5.89 -40.56 18.38
C ALA A 56 -4.53 -41.26 18.16
N GLY A 57 -3.44 -40.51 18.18
CA GLY A 57 -2.09 -41.02 18.00
C GLY A 57 -1.25 -41.11 19.26
N LEU A 58 -1.83 -40.79 20.42
CA LEU A 58 -1.16 -40.95 21.71
C LEU A 58 -0.89 -42.45 21.97
N ARG A 59 0.36 -42.86 21.88
CA ARG A 59 0.79 -44.14 22.38
C ARG A 59 1.00 -43.99 23.91
N ALA A 60 0.54 -44.98 24.69
CA ALA A 60 0.91 -45.05 26.08
C ALA A 60 2.44 -45.00 26.22
N PRO A 61 3.00 -44.22 27.14
CA PRO A 61 4.44 -44.16 27.35
C PRO A 61 4.96 -45.58 27.51
N ALA A 62 5.93 -45.99 26.68
CA ALA A 62 6.60 -47.30 26.86
C ALA A 62 7.19 -47.30 28.30
N PRO A 63 6.97 -48.32 29.10
CA PRO A 63 7.54 -48.40 30.44
C PRO A 63 9.06 -48.26 30.32
N LEU A 64 9.62 -47.28 31.01
CA LEU A 64 11.07 -47.10 31.13
C LEU A 64 11.64 -48.39 31.74
N LEU A 65 12.20 -49.28 30.93
CA LEU A 65 13.04 -50.38 31.37
C LEU A 65 14.25 -49.77 32.09
N ARG A 66 14.17 -49.77 33.43
CA ARG A 66 15.35 -49.52 34.26
C ARG A 66 16.34 -50.64 34.00
N THR A 67 17.33 -50.42 33.18
CA THR A 67 18.51 -51.27 33.11
C THR A 67 19.41 -50.93 34.31
N ALA A 68 19.80 -51.97 35.00
CA ALA A 68 20.71 -51.94 36.15
C ALA A 68 22.09 -51.35 35.77
N PRO A 69 22.88 -50.91 36.76
CA PRO A 69 24.10 -50.14 36.55
C PRO A 69 25.25 -51.05 36.12
N GLY A 70 25.83 -50.78 34.97
CA GLY A 70 27.06 -51.38 34.50
C GLY A 70 27.80 -50.39 33.61
N GLY A 71 28.98 -49.93 34.07
CA GLY A 71 29.75 -48.83 33.56
C GLY A 71 30.27 -48.98 32.12
N GLY A 72 30.43 -47.84 31.49
CA GLY A 72 31.07 -47.64 30.22
C GLY A 72 30.89 -46.19 29.78
N ALA A 73 31.97 -45.40 29.89
CA ALA A 73 32.04 -44.03 29.43
C ALA A 73 31.84 -43.97 27.93
N ALA A 74 30.76 -43.36 27.48
CA ALA A 74 30.61 -42.90 26.09
C ALA A 74 30.59 -41.38 26.09
N THR A 75 31.56 -40.80 25.41
CA THR A 75 31.68 -39.37 25.15
C THR A 75 30.48 -38.87 24.35
N ALA A 76 29.67 -38.03 24.98
CA ALA A 76 28.57 -37.35 24.31
C ALA A 76 29.10 -36.26 23.37
N LEU A 77 28.67 -36.32 22.12
CA LEU A 77 28.73 -35.18 21.20
C LEU A 77 27.63 -34.18 21.57
N PRO A 78 27.83 -32.88 21.45
CA PRO A 78 26.86 -31.89 21.82
C PRO A 78 25.77 -31.77 20.73
N ASP A 79 24.66 -32.52 20.90
CA ASP A 79 23.42 -32.19 20.24
C ASP A 79 22.84 -30.95 20.93
N GLY A 80 22.69 -29.85 20.16
CA GLY A 80 22.04 -28.63 20.60
C GLY A 80 20.53 -28.79 20.79
N GLY A 81 20.12 -29.71 21.67
CA GLY A 81 18.75 -29.91 22.11
C GLY A 81 18.58 -29.29 23.51
N GLY A 82 17.85 -28.16 23.60
CA GLY A 82 17.39 -27.65 24.87
C GLY A 82 16.70 -28.74 25.70
N ALA A 83 16.88 -28.72 27.00
CA ALA A 83 16.33 -29.68 27.95
C ALA A 83 14.83 -29.93 27.67
N LEU A 84 14.51 -31.12 27.19
CA LEU A 84 13.12 -31.55 27.05
C LEU A 84 12.59 -31.79 28.48
N ASP A 85 11.62 -30.97 28.89
CA ASP A 85 10.86 -31.21 30.09
C ASP A 85 10.25 -32.62 30.07
N ALA A 86 10.20 -33.29 31.22
CA ALA A 86 9.66 -34.64 31.39
C ALA A 86 8.16 -34.80 31.01
N GLU A 87 7.55 -33.76 30.46
CA GLU A 87 6.13 -33.62 30.10
C GLU A 87 5.88 -33.47 28.59
N ALA A 88 6.83 -33.76 27.70
CA ALA A 88 6.61 -33.69 26.27
C ALA A 88 5.88 -34.95 25.75
N ALA A 89 4.84 -34.77 24.93
CA ALA A 89 4.19 -35.84 24.16
C ALA A 89 4.67 -35.84 22.74
N GLU A 90 4.91 -37.03 22.18
CA GLU A 90 5.12 -37.24 20.74
C GLU A 90 3.98 -38.05 20.15
N VAL A 91 3.36 -37.51 19.13
CA VAL A 91 2.21 -38.13 18.46
C VAL A 91 2.56 -38.36 17.00
N THR A 92 2.37 -39.57 16.49
CA THR A 92 2.59 -39.92 15.09
C THR A 92 1.25 -40.18 14.40
N LEU A 93 1.02 -39.51 13.28
CA LEU A 93 -0.19 -39.59 12.48
C LEU A 93 0.15 -39.99 11.04
N ASP A 94 -0.63 -40.88 10.46
CA ASP A 94 -0.58 -41.17 9.03
C ASP A 94 -1.36 -40.08 8.27
N VAL A 95 -0.72 -39.50 7.28
CA VAL A 95 -1.26 -38.38 6.49
C VAL A 95 -1.18 -38.72 5.01
N SER A 96 -2.26 -38.50 4.28
CA SER A 96 -2.30 -38.65 2.83
C SER A 96 -2.95 -37.40 2.19
N GLY A 97 -2.32 -36.85 1.17
CA GLY A 97 -2.74 -35.61 0.52
C GLY A 97 -2.52 -34.37 1.39
N GLY A 98 -2.58 -33.21 0.76
CA GLY A 98 -2.23 -31.91 1.37
C GLY A 98 -0.76 -31.56 1.18
N SER A 99 -0.45 -30.32 1.41
CA SER A 99 0.91 -29.80 1.18
C SER A 99 1.34 -28.82 2.25
N LEU A 100 0.44 -28.47 3.18
CA LEU A 100 0.69 -27.54 4.27
C LEU A 100 0.06 -28.08 5.54
N ILE A 101 0.79 -28.02 6.65
CA ILE A 101 0.31 -28.49 7.94
C ILE A 101 0.45 -27.41 9.00
N GLY A 102 -0.43 -27.43 10.00
CA GLY A 102 -0.35 -26.61 11.18
C GLY A 102 -0.98 -27.34 12.37
N VAL A 103 -0.75 -26.88 13.58
CA VAL A 103 -1.31 -27.47 14.79
C VAL A 103 -2.22 -26.45 15.46
N VAL A 104 -3.47 -26.82 15.68
CA VAL A 104 -4.41 -26.07 16.52
C VAL A 104 -4.34 -26.64 17.92
N LEU A 105 -4.26 -25.75 18.89
CA LEU A 105 -4.04 -26.03 20.30
C LEU A 105 -5.27 -25.68 21.13
N PRO A 106 -5.43 -26.27 22.31
CA PRO A 106 -6.46 -25.82 23.25
C PRO A 106 -6.22 -24.38 23.71
N ALA A 107 -7.28 -23.71 24.12
CA ALA A 107 -7.19 -22.34 24.65
C ALA A 107 -6.24 -22.28 25.85
N GLY A 108 -5.34 -21.29 25.84
CA GLY A 108 -4.34 -21.11 26.89
C GLY A 108 -3.08 -21.98 26.76
N ALA A 109 -2.96 -22.79 25.73
CA ALA A 109 -1.73 -23.51 25.42
C ALA A 109 -0.58 -22.53 25.20
N GLN A 110 0.56 -22.79 25.82
CA GLN A 110 1.78 -22.01 25.71
C GLN A 110 2.95 -22.98 25.67
N GLY A 111 3.48 -23.27 24.54
CA GLY A 111 4.64 -24.15 24.51
C GLY A 111 5.15 -24.36 23.09
N PRO A 112 6.38 -24.80 22.98
CA PRO A 112 6.92 -25.12 21.69
C PRO A 112 6.13 -26.27 21.06
N VAL A 113 5.83 -26.13 19.79
CA VAL A 113 5.29 -27.19 18.95
C VAL A 113 6.33 -27.48 17.90
N SER A 114 6.71 -28.75 17.76
CA SER A 114 7.64 -29.15 16.69
C SER A 114 7.01 -30.24 15.86
N VAL A 115 7.28 -30.22 14.58
CA VAL A 115 6.81 -31.23 13.65
C VAL A 115 7.95 -31.77 12.78
N ARG A 116 7.85 -33.02 12.40
CA ARG A 116 8.68 -33.60 11.33
C ARG A 116 7.87 -34.53 10.48
N VAL A 117 8.33 -34.72 9.26
CA VAL A 117 7.63 -35.50 8.24
C VAL A 117 8.50 -36.63 7.76
N ARG A 118 7.89 -37.81 7.57
CA ARG A 118 8.47 -38.95 6.92
C ARG A 118 7.59 -39.33 5.72
N ARG A 119 8.15 -39.27 4.52
CA ARG A 119 7.45 -39.74 3.31
C ARG A 119 7.54 -41.25 3.20
N ALA A 120 6.64 -41.85 2.43
CA ALA A 120 6.63 -43.31 2.20
C ALA A 120 8.00 -43.83 1.77
N GLY A 121 8.50 -44.82 2.49
CA GLY A 121 9.81 -45.45 2.23
C GLY A 121 11.04 -44.57 2.54
N GLY A 122 10.86 -43.36 3.08
CA GLY A 122 11.93 -42.43 3.45
C GLY A 122 12.26 -42.41 4.94
N GLU A 123 13.33 -41.71 5.26
CA GLU A 123 13.73 -41.41 6.64
C GLU A 123 12.94 -40.23 7.21
N TRP A 124 12.96 -40.06 8.53
CA TRP A 124 12.43 -38.88 9.16
C TRP A 124 13.23 -37.62 8.76
N GLY A 125 12.52 -36.57 8.32
CA GLY A 125 13.11 -35.25 8.16
C GLY A 125 13.51 -34.63 9.51
N ALA A 126 14.17 -33.47 9.43
CA ALA A 126 14.51 -32.70 10.61
C ALA A 126 13.25 -32.21 11.34
N TRP A 127 13.37 -31.98 12.67
CA TRP A 127 12.35 -31.28 13.43
C TRP A 127 12.26 -29.82 13.01
N ASN A 128 11.06 -29.34 12.75
CA ASN A 128 10.76 -27.94 12.53
C ASN A 128 9.98 -27.43 13.74
N GLU A 129 10.51 -26.46 14.43
CA GLU A 129 9.78 -25.75 15.46
C GLU A 129 8.80 -24.77 14.80
N LEU A 130 7.53 -24.83 15.18
CA LEU A 130 6.47 -23.99 14.64
C LEU A 130 6.19 -22.86 15.61
N THR A 131 6.24 -21.63 15.12
CA THR A 131 5.84 -20.45 15.86
C THR A 131 4.33 -20.42 16.06
N LEU A 132 3.84 -20.02 17.23
CA LEU A 132 2.42 -19.75 17.40
C LEU A 132 2.01 -18.55 16.56
N VAL A 133 0.79 -18.59 16.01
CA VAL A 133 0.21 -17.47 15.29
C VAL A 133 0.16 -16.26 16.22
N ASP A 134 0.92 -15.25 15.87
CA ASP A 134 1.05 -13.98 16.58
C ASP A 134 0.33 -12.82 15.87
N SER A 135 -0.08 -13.04 14.63
CA SER A 135 -0.98 -12.19 13.86
C SER A 135 -2.43 -12.42 14.30
N ALA A 136 -3.23 -11.37 14.29
CA ALA A 136 -4.65 -11.49 14.66
C ALA A 136 -5.48 -10.34 14.06
N PRO A 137 -6.77 -10.57 13.82
CA PRO A 137 -7.72 -9.48 13.63
C PRO A 137 -7.85 -8.63 14.89
N ASP A 138 -8.30 -7.38 14.75
CA ASP A 138 -8.53 -6.51 15.89
C ASP A 138 -9.72 -7.00 16.72
N PRO A 139 -9.73 -6.80 18.05
CA PRO A 139 -10.85 -7.16 18.91
C PRO A 139 -12.16 -6.49 18.46
N GLY A 140 -13.26 -7.22 18.56
CA GLY A 140 -14.59 -6.73 18.17
C GLY A 140 -14.92 -6.90 16.67
N THR A 141 -14.06 -7.56 15.91
CA THR A 141 -14.39 -8.06 14.58
C THR A 141 -15.09 -9.43 14.68
N ASP A 142 -15.82 -9.82 13.63
CA ASP A 142 -16.46 -11.15 13.55
C ASP A 142 -15.45 -12.28 13.24
N GLU A 143 -14.16 -11.99 13.27
CA GLU A 143 -13.08 -12.93 12.96
C GLU A 143 -12.68 -13.70 14.24
N ALA A 144 -12.56 -15.04 14.13
CA ALA A 144 -12.28 -15.90 15.27
C ALA A 144 -10.82 -15.75 15.77
N ALA A 145 -10.63 -15.95 17.07
CA ALA A 145 -9.31 -16.09 17.68
C ALA A 145 -9.11 -17.58 18.06
N VAL A 146 -8.19 -18.25 17.37
CA VAL A 146 -7.84 -19.65 17.59
C VAL A 146 -6.37 -19.71 17.96
N VAL A 147 -6.02 -20.47 19.00
CA VAL A 147 -4.60 -20.74 19.34
C VAL A 147 -4.09 -21.81 18.36
N ALA A 148 -3.15 -21.44 17.53
CA ALA A 148 -2.59 -22.34 16.50
C ALA A 148 -1.15 -21.96 16.20
N THR A 149 -0.45 -22.81 15.50
CA THR A 149 0.88 -22.50 14.95
C THR A 149 0.76 -21.81 13.59
N GLU A 150 1.77 -21.05 13.18
CA GLU A 150 1.99 -20.73 11.78
C GLU A 150 2.12 -22.04 10.99
N PRO A 151 1.62 -22.09 9.76
CA PRO A 151 1.63 -23.31 8.97
C PRO A 151 2.99 -23.58 8.32
N LEU A 152 3.33 -24.86 8.20
CA LEU A 152 4.51 -25.35 7.51
C LEU A 152 4.16 -25.88 6.13
N TRP A 153 4.80 -25.34 5.10
CA TRP A 153 4.75 -25.92 3.76
C TRP A 153 5.63 -27.17 3.67
N THR A 154 5.03 -28.30 3.45
CA THR A 154 5.72 -29.60 3.37
C THR A 154 5.94 -30.09 1.93
N GLY A 155 5.29 -29.43 0.94
CA GLY A 155 5.06 -30.05 -0.36
C GLY A 155 4.07 -31.22 -0.25
N GLU A 156 3.75 -31.86 -1.36
CA GLU A 156 2.75 -32.96 -1.40
C GLU A 156 3.07 -34.07 -0.39
N LEU A 157 2.05 -34.45 0.38
CA LEU A 157 2.10 -35.49 1.41
C LEU A 157 1.34 -36.75 0.94
N ASP A 158 1.85 -37.38 -0.09
CA ASP A 158 1.30 -38.66 -0.54
C ASP A 158 1.84 -39.79 0.35
N ALA A 159 0.94 -40.41 1.16
CA ALA A 159 1.28 -41.47 2.10
C ALA A 159 2.47 -41.12 3.01
N ALA A 160 2.35 -40.08 3.79
CA ALA A 160 3.37 -39.60 4.72
C ALA A 160 2.99 -39.88 6.19
N GLN A 161 3.97 -39.86 7.07
CA GLN A 161 3.76 -39.75 8.50
C GLN A 161 4.21 -38.38 8.99
N VAL A 162 3.39 -37.77 9.84
CA VAL A 162 3.72 -36.54 10.54
C VAL A 162 3.87 -36.87 12.01
N GLN A 163 4.98 -36.49 12.58
CA GLN A 163 5.20 -36.56 14.03
C GLN A 163 5.14 -35.17 14.61
N VAL A 164 4.32 -35.02 15.64
CA VAL A 164 4.11 -33.77 16.37
C VAL A 164 4.65 -33.94 17.77
N ARG A 165 5.47 -32.99 18.22
CA ARG A 165 5.97 -32.89 19.61
C ARG A 165 5.44 -31.61 20.22
N LEU A 166 4.79 -31.73 21.38
CA LEU A 166 4.19 -30.65 22.13
C LEU A 166 4.12 -31.00 23.60
N ARG A 167 3.67 -30.08 24.47
CA ARG A 167 3.44 -30.39 25.87
C ARG A 167 2.36 -31.45 26.00
N ALA A 168 2.56 -32.44 26.89
CA ALA A 168 1.61 -33.53 27.12
C ALA A 168 0.22 -33.00 27.54
N ALA A 169 0.18 -31.93 28.34
CA ALA A 169 -1.07 -31.31 28.78
C ALA A 169 -1.92 -30.75 27.63
N ASP A 170 -1.27 -30.35 26.54
CA ASP A 170 -1.95 -29.74 25.39
C ASP A 170 -2.39 -30.79 24.34
N ALA A 171 -1.80 -31.99 24.39
CA ALA A 171 -1.98 -33.01 23.34
C ALA A 171 -3.43 -33.53 23.20
N ALA A 172 -4.16 -33.66 24.32
CA ALA A 172 -5.53 -34.20 24.30
C ALA A 172 -6.53 -33.30 23.53
N GLY A 173 -6.33 -31.99 23.59
CA GLY A 173 -7.17 -30.99 22.90
C GLY A 173 -6.61 -30.47 21.58
N ALA A 174 -5.40 -30.90 21.24
CA ALA A 174 -4.74 -30.45 20.01
C ALA A 174 -5.14 -31.30 18.78
N ARG A 175 -5.01 -30.68 17.60
CA ARG A 175 -5.25 -31.36 16.33
C ARG A 175 -4.25 -30.86 15.26
N LEU A 176 -3.83 -31.80 14.41
CA LEU A 176 -3.06 -31.49 13.22
C LEU A 176 -4.02 -31.11 12.09
N GLU A 177 -3.83 -29.93 11.54
CA GLU A 177 -4.54 -29.47 10.35
C GLU A 177 -3.69 -29.79 9.13
N VAL A 178 -4.29 -30.47 8.18
CA VAL A 178 -3.66 -30.83 6.89
C VAL A 178 -4.41 -30.12 5.77
N VAL A 179 -3.74 -29.21 5.11
CA VAL A 179 -4.32 -28.33 4.10
C VAL A 179 -3.86 -28.76 2.70
N ASP A 180 -4.81 -29.06 1.85
CA ASP A 180 -4.63 -29.16 0.40
C ASP A 180 -4.98 -27.78 -0.21
N PRO A 181 -4.03 -27.11 -0.88
CA PRO A 181 -4.26 -25.80 -1.49
C PRO A 181 -5.18 -25.87 -2.72
N GLY A 182 -5.56 -27.07 -3.17
CA GLY A 182 -6.25 -27.26 -4.44
C GLY A 182 -5.33 -27.10 -5.65
N ARG A 183 -5.88 -27.32 -6.82
CA ARG A 183 -5.19 -27.19 -8.12
C ARG A 183 -5.82 -26.06 -8.94
N TRP A 184 -4.97 -25.29 -9.57
CA TRP A 184 -5.35 -24.17 -10.42
C TRP A 184 -4.66 -24.29 -11.78
N GLU A 185 -5.34 -23.92 -12.88
CA GLU A 185 -4.76 -24.02 -14.24
C GLU A 185 -3.46 -23.22 -14.39
N GLY A 186 -3.34 -22.11 -13.67
CA GLY A 186 -2.13 -21.29 -13.65
C GLY A 186 -0.91 -21.97 -13.02
N ASP A 187 -1.07 -23.06 -12.25
CA ASP A 187 0.07 -23.78 -11.64
C ASP A 187 1.03 -24.32 -12.73
N ALA A 188 0.48 -24.83 -13.83
CA ALA A 188 1.27 -25.29 -14.97
C ALA A 188 1.98 -24.11 -15.67
N ALA A 189 1.29 -22.98 -15.81
CA ALA A 189 1.87 -21.76 -16.40
C ALA A 189 2.95 -21.16 -15.49
N ALA A 190 2.76 -21.16 -14.18
CA ALA A 190 3.75 -20.73 -13.20
C ALA A 190 5.02 -21.61 -13.27
N ALA A 191 4.85 -22.92 -13.40
CA ALA A 191 5.96 -23.87 -13.59
C ALA A 191 6.71 -23.63 -14.91
N ALA A 192 6.00 -23.33 -16.01
CA ALA A 192 6.58 -23.01 -17.31
C ALA A 192 7.25 -21.63 -17.33
N GLY A 193 6.65 -20.65 -16.63
CA GLY A 193 7.16 -19.27 -16.51
C GLY A 193 8.47 -19.20 -15.71
N ALA A 194 8.63 -20.04 -14.70
CA ALA A 194 9.87 -20.14 -13.94
C ALA A 194 11.10 -20.45 -14.81
N ARG A 195 10.90 -21.13 -15.94
CA ARG A 195 11.96 -21.41 -16.93
C ARG A 195 12.24 -20.24 -17.88
N ARG A 196 11.31 -19.28 -18.03
CA ARG A 196 11.45 -18.13 -18.96
C ARG A 196 11.93 -16.86 -18.27
N LEU A 197 11.70 -16.69 -16.96
CA LEU A 197 12.07 -15.48 -16.22
C LEU A 197 13.57 -15.38 -15.92
N SER A 198 14.35 -16.45 -16.09
CA SER A 198 15.82 -16.38 -16.05
C SER A 198 16.43 -15.77 -17.32
N SER A 199 15.65 -15.53 -18.38
CA SER A 199 16.12 -15.02 -19.67
C SER A 199 15.39 -13.78 -20.20
N ALA A 200 14.41 -13.24 -19.50
CA ALA A 200 13.57 -12.13 -19.96
C ALA A 200 13.52 -10.94 -18.98
N VAL A 201 14.66 -10.55 -18.43
CA VAL A 201 14.87 -9.19 -17.93
C VAL A 201 15.40 -8.37 -19.11
N GLY A 202 14.53 -8.03 -20.05
CA GLY A 202 14.95 -7.19 -21.17
C GLY A 202 14.04 -7.33 -22.39
N ALA A 203 12.85 -6.79 -22.36
CA ALA A 203 12.14 -6.17 -23.48
C ALA A 203 10.67 -5.88 -23.10
N GLN A 204 10.47 -4.79 -22.38
CA GLN A 204 9.20 -4.07 -22.51
C GLN A 204 9.39 -3.02 -23.61
N SER A 205 8.50 -2.98 -24.59
CA SER A 205 8.59 -2.07 -25.70
C SER A 205 8.59 -0.61 -25.23
N LEU A 206 9.41 0.23 -25.84
CA LEU A 206 9.56 1.66 -25.56
C LEU A 206 8.22 2.42 -25.61
N GLU A 207 7.27 2.01 -26.45
CA GLU A 207 5.94 2.65 -26.58
C GLU A 207 5.01 2.42 -25.38
N ALA A 208 5.06 1.26 -24.72
CA ALA A 208 4.30 1.03 -23.48
C ALA A 208 4.90 1.82 -22.31
N ARG A 209 6.17 2.16 -22.38
CA ARG A 209 6.89 2.94 -21.39
C ARG A 209 6.55 4.43 -21.50
N GLU A 210 6.44 4.99 -22.69
CA GLU A 210 6.08 6.40 -22.94
C GLU A 210 4.63 6.73 -22.57
N LEU A 211 3.69 5.79 -22.75
CA LEU A 211 2.29 5.96 -22.33
C LEU A 211 2.11 5.85 -20.81
N LEU A 212 2.94 5.05 -20.11
CA LEU A 212 2.95 4.95 -18.65
C LEU A 212 3.69 6.14 -18.00
N GLU A 213 4.67 6.73 -18.66
CA GLU A 213 5.39 7.90 -18.18
C GLU A 213 4.55 9.19 -18.22
N ALA A 214 3.53 9.27 -19.08
CA ALA A 214 2.63 10.43 -19.15
C ALA A 214 1.56 10.48 -18.04
N GLU A 215 1.17 9.35 -17.44
CA GLU A 215 0.22 9.30 -16.31
C GLU A 215 0.90 9.23 -14.92
N ALA A 216 2.21 9.07 -14.85
CA ALA A 216 2.93 8.70 -13.63
C ALA A 216 3.79 9.84 -13.03
N LEU A 217 3.49 11.10 -13.28
CA LEU A 217 4.37 12.22 -12.88
C LEU A 217 4.25 12.68 -11.42
N SER A 218 3.62 11.94 -10.52
CA SER A 218 3.60 12.34 -9.10
C SER A 218 3.52 11.24 -8.06
N ALA A 219 3.38 9.99 -8.43
CA ALA A 219 3.39 8.87 -7.51
C ALA A 219 4.54 7.92 -7.85
N VAL A 220 5.12 7.30 -6.83
CA VAL A 220 6.01 6.15 -7.02
C VAL A 220 5.29 5.14 -7.90
N ALA A 221 5.92 4.71 -9.00
CA ALA A 221 5.32 3.77 -9.92
C ALA A 221 4.86 2.51 -9.19
N GLN A 222 3.66 2.04 -9.52
CA GLN A 222 3.15 0.79 -8.98
C GLN A 222 4.07 -0.37 -9.40
N PRO A 223 4.61 -1.15 -8.45
CA PRO A 223 5.38 -2.33 -8.82
C PRO A 223 4.48 -3.39 -9.45
N GLY A 224 5.08 -4.38 -10.10
CA GLY A 224 4.34 -5.50 -10.70
C GLY A 224 3.69 -6.39 -9.63
N ILE A 225 2.49 -6.03 -9.16
CA ILE A 225 1.73 -6.78 -8.15
C ILE A 225 0.84 -7.79 -8.88
N ARG A 226 1.02 -9.06 -8.56
CA ARG A 226 0.18 -10.15 -9.06
C ARG A 226 -1.13 -10.17 -8.28
N SER A 227 -2.25 -10.15 -8.99
CA SER A 227 -3.58 -10.15 -8.39
C SER A 227 -3.91 -11.47 -7.69
N ARG A 228 -4.97 -11.48 -6.91
CA ARG A 228 -5.53 -12.68 -6.29
C ARG A 228 -5.86 -13.77 -7.30
N ALA A 229 -6.35 -13.39 -8.48
CA ALA A 229 -6.57 -14.33 -9.58
C ALA A 229 -5.26 -14.98 -10.07
N ALA A 230 -4.12 -14.29 -9.97
CA ALA A 230 -2.83 -14.82 -10.41
C ALA A 230 -2.25 -15.92 -9.51
N TRP A 231 -2.76 -16.09 -8.28
CA TRP A 231 -2.44 -17.24 -7.44
C TRP A 231 -3.63 -18.19 -7.24
N GLY A 232 -4.75 -17.95 -7.95
CA GLY A 232 -5.92 -18.83 -7.94
C GLY A 232 -6.69 -18.79 -6.62
N ALA A 233 -6.97 -17.59 -6.09
CA ALA A 233 -7.76 -17.42 -4.89
C ALA A 233 -9.18 -18.01 -5.08
N ASP A 234 -9.60 -18.87 -4.17
CA ASP A 234 -10.98 -19.32 -4.05
C ASP A 234 -11.77 -18.27 -3.25
N GLU A 235 -12.36 -17.31 -3.96
CA GLU A 235 -13.09 -16.19 -3.32
C GLU A 235 -14.31 -16.64 -2.51
N THR A 236 -14.76 -17.89 -2.63
CA THR A 236 -15.86 -18.45 -1.83
C THR A 236 -15.46 -18.70 -0.37
N LEU A 237 -14.15 -18.76 -0.08
CA LEU A 237 -13.64 -18.91 1.29
C LEU A 237 -13.70 -17.61 2.10
N ARG A 238 -13.89 -16.47 1.45
CA ARG A 238 -14.04 -15.19 2.16
C ARG A 238 -15.33 -15.16 2.95
N LYS A 239 -15.23 -14.78 4.22
CA LYS A 239 -16.39 -14.77 5.14
C LYS A 239 -17.13 -13.44 5.18
N SER A 240 -16.45 -12.34 4.81
CA SER A 240 -17.05 -11.01 4.80
C SER A 240 -16.44 -10.12 3.71
N SER A 241 -17.10 -8.99 3.45
CA SER A 241 -16.56 -7.91 2.63
C SER A 241 -15.35 -7.26 3.32
N ALA A 242 -14.43 -6.69 2.53
CA ALA A 242 -13.29 -5.96 3.07
C ALA A 242 -13.74 -4.73 3.86
N SER A 243 -13.11 -4.50 5.00
CA SER A 243 -13.24 -3.26 5.77
C SER A 243 -12.11 -2.30 5.42
N TYR A 244 -12.34 -1.00 5.60
CA TYR A 244 -11.40 0.05 5.21
C TYR A 244 -11.19 1.05 6.32
N ALA A 245 -9.93 1.42 6.54
CA ALA A 245 -9.58 2.58 7.34
C ALA A 245 -9.82 3.88 6.56
N SER A 246 -9.72 5.02 7.21
CA SER A 246 -9.80 6.32 6.54
C SER A 246 -8.57 6.60 5.66
N THR A 247 -7.40 6.10 6.07
CA THR A 247 -6.12 6.24 5.38
C THR A 247 -5.15 5.14 5.82
N ILE A 248 -3.97 5.11 5.22
CA ILE A 248 -2.81 4.38 5.72
C ILE A 248 -1.86 5.38 6.38
N LYS A 249 -1.33 5.03 7.54
CA LYS A 249 -0.33 5.80 8.29
C LYS A 249 1.01 5.10 8.41
N ALA A 250 1.02 3.77 8.32
CA ALA A 250 2.26 3.00 8.45
C ALA A 250 2.19 1.64 7.73
N ALA A 251 3.38 1.12 7.41
CA ALA A 251 3.62 -0.24 6.95
C ALA A 251 4.15 -1.10 8.11
N VAL A 252 3.64 -2.31 8.24
CA VAL A 252 4.16 -3.32 9.17
C VAL A 252 4.78 -4.46 8.38
N VAL A 253 6.04 -4.75 8.63
CA VAL A 253 6.79 -5.81 7.95
C VAL A 253 6.74 -7.08 8.76
N HIS A 254 6.39 -8.18 8.08
CA HIS A 254 6.24 -9.53 8.64
C HIS A 254 7.11 -10.54 7.91
N HIS A 255 7.19 -11.74 8.48
CA HIS A 255 7.50 -12.97 7.76
C HIS A 255 6.38 -13.98 8.00
N THR A 256 6.31 -15.05 7.17
CA THR A 256 5.31 -16.09 7.37
C THR A 256 5.75 -17.15 8.38
N ALA A 257 6.96 -17.03 8.90
CA ALA A 257 7.60 -17.97 9.83
C ALA A 257 7.57 -19.45 9.35
N ASP A 258 7.38 -19.67 8.06
CA ASP A 258 7.37 -20.99 7.43
C ASP A 258 8.81 -21.40 7.06
N PRO A 259 9.42 -22.37 7.75
CA PRO A 259 10.76 -22.87 7.44
C PRO A 259 10.78 -23.76 6.18
N GLY A 260 9.63 -24.04 5.58
CA GLY A 260 9.48 -24.90 4.43
C GLY A 260 10.21 -24.41 3.18
N SER A 261 10.67 -25.34 2.39
CA SER A 261 11.26 -25.06 1.08
C SER A 261 10.21 -25.13 0.00
N TYR A 262 10.12 -24.08 -0.82
CA TYR A 262 9.25 -24.04 -2.00
C TYR A 262 10.02 -23.51 -3.22
N THR A 263 9.62 -23.97 -4.40
CA THR A 263 10.11 -23.47 -5.68
C THR A 263 9.28 -22.26 -6.13
N GLN A 264 9.77 -21.50 -7.08
CA GLN A 264 9.02 -20.38 -7.66
C GLN A 264 7.67 -20.80 -8.25
N ALA A 265 7.62 -22.00 -8.85
CA ALA A 265 6.39 -22.57 -9.40
C ALA A 265 5.35 -22.92 -8.33
N GLN A 266 5.77 -23.20 -7.10
CA GLN A 266 4.89 -23.54 -5.99
C GLN A 266 4.34 -22.32 -5.25
N VAL A 267 4.86 -21.10 -5.48
CA VAL A 267 4.43 -19.91 -4.77
C VAL A 267 2.91 -19.73 -4.76
N PRO A 268 2.18 -19.83 -5.90
CA PRO A 268 0.73 -19.72 -5.89
C PRO A 268 0.05 -20.73 -4.96
N ALA A 269 0.52 -21.99 -4.97
CA ALA A 269 -0.04 -23.04 -4.13
C ALA A 269 0.24 -22.79 -2.63
N VAL A 270 1.44 -22.29 -2.27
CA VAL A 270 1.76 -21.90 -0.89
C VAL A 270 0.83 -20.78 -0.41
N ILE A 271 0.59 -19.76 -1.24
CA ILE A 271 -0.33 -18.66 -0.89
C ILE A 271 -1.76 -19.17 -0.73
N ARG A 272 -2.25 -20.05 -1.63
CA ARG A 272 -3.58 -20.68 -1.49
C ARG A 272 -3.69 -21.52 -0.22
N GLY A 273 -2.64 -22.26 0.13
CA GLY A 273 -2.59 -23.05 1.36
C GLY A 273 -2.69 -22.16 2.60
N MET A 274 -1.90 -21.10 2.66
CA MET A 274 -1.93 -20.10 3.74
C MET A 274 -3.31 -19.41 3.82
N TYR A 275 -3.86 -18.99 2.69
CA TYR A 275 -5.20 -18.41 2.62
C TYR A 275 -6.28 -19.33 3.18
N ARG A 276 -6.27 -20.60 2.77
CA ARG A 276 -7.20 -21.61 3.31
C ARG A 276 -6.97 -21.85 4.80
N TYR A 277 -5.73 -21.87 5.26
CA TYR A 277 -5.41 -21.98 6.68
C TYR A 277 -5.99 -20.81 7.48
N HIS A 278 -5.78 -19.58 7.03
CA HIS A 278 -6.33 -18.39 7.69
C HIS A 278 -7.86 -18.39 7.71
N THR A 279 -8.51 -18.74 6.59
CA THR A 279 -9.98 -18.68 6.50
C THR A 279 -10.68 -19.87 7.12
N VAL A 280 -10.20 -21.08 6.88
CA VAL A 280 -10.88 -22.32 7.32
C VAL A 280 -10.44 -22.73 8.71
N THR A 281 -9.12 -22.76 8.98
CA THR A 281 -8.57 -23.22 10.24
C THR A 281 -8.65 -22.14 11.32
N LEU A 282 -8.11 -20.93 11.04
CA LEU A 282 -8.11 -19.85 12.03
C LEU A 282 -9.44 -19.11 12.09
N GLY A 283 -10.29 -19.23 11.11
CA GLY A 283 -11.60 -18.61 11.12
C GLY A 283 -11.63 -17.14 10.66
N TRP A 284 -10.53 -16.62 10.12
CA TRP A 284 -10.45 -15.24 9.66
C TRP A 284 -11.30 -14.99 8.39
N ALA A 285 -11.60 -13.74 8.13
CA ALA A 285 -12.42 -13.37 6.98
C ALA A 285 -11.70 -13.54 5.64
N ASP A 286 -10.38 -13.44 5.63
CA ASP A 286 -9.53 -13.51 4.43
C ASP A 286 -8.06 -13.77 4.86
N LEU A 287 -7.13 -13.76 3.91
CA LEU A 287 -5.70 -13.75 4.21
C LEU A 287 -5.36 -12.56 5.13
N GLY A 288 -4.54 -12.77 6.15
CA GLY A 288 -4.23 -11.73 7.13
C GLY A 288 -3.46 -10.55 6.55
N TYR A 289 -2.50 -10.82 5.67
CA TYR A 289 -1.58 -9.83 5.09
C TYR A 289 -2.18 -9.11 3.89
N ASN A 290 -1.93 -7.81 3.75
CA ASN A 290 -2.35 -7.04 2.57
C ASN A 290 -1.50 -7.40 1.34
N PHE A 291 -0.21 -7.63 1.54
CA PHE A 291 0.71 -8.08 0.49
C PHE A 291 1.59 -9.22 0.98
N VAL A 292 1.91 -10.12 0.08
CA VAL A 292 2.86 -11.20 0.30
C VAL A 292 4.00 -11.06 -0.69
N VAL A 293 5.24 -11.24 -0.25
CA VAL A 293 6.44 -11.15 -1.09
C VAL A 293 7.21 -12.45 -0.98
N ASP A 294 7.39 -13.15 -2.12
CA ASP A 294 8.13 -14.40 -2.15
C ASP A 294 9.67 -14.18 -2.19
N ARG A 295 10.43 -15.24 -1.90
CA ARG A 295 11.90 -15.17 -1.90
C ARG A 295 12.52 -14.88 -3.27
N PHE A 296 11.76 -14.99 -4.36
CA PHE A 296 12.19 -14.73 -5.73
C PHE A 296 11.88 -13.29 -6.17
N GLY A 297 11.24 -12.49 -5.31
CA GLY A 297 10.89 -11.09 -5.56
C GLY A 297 9.50 -10.90 -6.19
N GLY A 298 8.66 -11.93 -6.23
CA GLY A 298 7.26 -11.77 -6.62
C GLY A 298 6.47 -11.04 -5.54
N ILE A 299 5.70 -10.02 -5.95
CA ILE A 299 4.75 -9.30 -5.09
C ILE A 299 3.35 -9.79 -5.42
N TRP A 300 2.58 -10.15 -4.40
CA TRP A 300 1.26 -10.75 -4.53
C TRP A 300 0.24 -9.98 -3.69
N GLU A 301 -0.91 -9.68 -4.29
CA GLU A 301 -2.06 -9.20 -3.54
C GLU A 301 -2.52 -10.28 -2.58
N GLY A 302 -2.57 -9.97 -1.31
CA GLY A 302 -3.02 -10.87 -0.26
C GLY A 302 -4.50 -10.68 0.04
N ARG A 303 -4.83 -9.87 1.08
CA ARG A 303 -6.21 -9.60 1.50
C ARG A 303 -6.95 -8.82 0.43
N ALA A 304 -8.17 -9.27 0.12
CA ALA A 304 -9.05 -8.64 -0.87
C ALA A 304 -9.49 -7.23 -0.45
N GLY A 305 -9.93 -6.45 -1.41
CA GLY A 305 -10.48 -5.11 -1.18
C GLY A 305 -9.87 -4.02 -2.06
N GLY A 306 -8.86 -4.39 -2.85
CA GLY A 306 -8.16 -3.50 -3.79
C GLY A 306 -6.84 -2.97 -3.25
N ILE A 307 -5.81 -3.16 -4.04
CA ILE A 307 -4.41 -2.87 -3.66
C ILE A 307 -4.13 -1.38 -3.37
N THR A 308 -4.91 -0.46 -3.97
CA THR A 308 -4.78 0.99 -3.76
C THR A 308 -5.50 1.49 -2.52
N ARG A 309 -6.53 0.77 -2.05
CA ARG A 309 -7.41 1.20 -0.96
C ARG A 309 -6.82 0.90 0.43
N PRO A 310 -7.18 1.64 1.49
CA PRO A 310 -6.71 1.40 2.86
C PRO A 310 -7.45 0.20 3.51
N VAL A 311 -7.24 -0.99 2.97
CA VAL A 311 -7.85 -2.23 3.45
C VAL A 311 -7.30 -2.58 4.82
N VAL A 312 -8.19 -2.79 5.80
CA VAL A 312 -7.82 -3.28 7.14
C VAL A 312 -7.46 -4.75 7.07
N GLY A 313 -6.27 -5.11 7.53
CA GLY A 313 -5.75 -6.47 7.56
C GLY A 313 -6.15 -7.24 8.82
N ALA A 314 -5.53 -8.42 8.98
CA ALA A 314 -5.52 -9.21 10.21
C ALA A 314 -4.08 -9.68 10.48
N HIS A 315 -3.12 -8.75 10.40
CA HIS A 315 -1.68 -9.05 10.43
C HIS A 315 -0.97 -8.57 11.69
N ALA A 316 -1.54 -7.61 12.43
CA ALA A 316 -0.93 -7.03 13.62
C ALA A 316 -2.04 -6.68 14.62
N GLY A 317 -2.44 -7.63 15.47
CA GLY A 317 -3.53 -7.44 16.43
C GLY A 317 -3.38 -6.16 17.23
N GLY A 318 -4.45 -5.36 17.27
CA GLY A 318 -4.48 -4.05 17.87
C GLY A 318 -3.98 -2.91 16.97
N PHE A 319 -3.37 -3.20 15.81
CA PHE A 319 -2.78 -2.20 14.92
C PHE A 319 -3.08 -2.46 13.43
N ASN A 320 -4.15 -3.20 13.12
CA ASN A 320 -4.57 -3.44 11.74
C ASN A 320 -5.17 -2.19 11.10
N THR A 321 -5.86 -1.35 11.88
CA THR A 321 -6.44 -0.09 11.42
C THR A 321 -5.33 0.93 11.14
N ASP A 322 -5.44 1.68 10.05
CA ASP A 322 -4.49 2.69 9.57
C ASP A 322 -3.10 2.13 9.19
N THR A 323 -2.94 0.80 9.12
CA THR A 323 -1.70 0.15 8.67
C THR A 323 -1.95 -0.83 7.53
N PHE A 324 -0.89 -1.28 6.90
CA PHE A 324 -0.93 -2.43 6.00
C PHE A 324 0.24 -3.36 6.27
N GLY A 325 -0.02 -4.65 6.16
CA GLY A 325 0.96 -5.71 6.37
C GLY A 325 1.61 -6.17 5.07
N VAL A 326 2.95 -6.22 5.07
CA VAL A 326 3.74 -6.84 4.01
C VAL A 326 4.49 -8.03 4.60
N SER A 327 4.15 -9.24 4.18
CA SER A 327 4.75 -10.47 4.71
C SER A 327 5.74 -11.08 3.72
N MET A 328 6.96 -11.30 4.17
CA MET A 328 7.99 -12.05 3.45
C MET A 328 7.76 -13.56 3.63
N MET A 329 7.60 -14.30 2.54
CA MET A 329 7.38 -15.75 2.60
C MET A 329 8.65 -16.49 3.01
N GLY A 330 8.62 -17.15 4.15
CA GLY A 330 9.70 -17.93 4.73
C GLY A 330 9.91 -17.63 6.21
N ASP A 331 10.83 -18.37 6.84
CA ASP A 331 11.32 -18.07 8.19
C ASP A 331 12.65 -17.31 8.12
N TYR A 332 12.62 -16.10 8.67
CA TYR A 332 13.78 -15.21 8.73
C TYR A 332 14.29 -15.00 10.16
N SER A 333 14.08 -15.98 11.03
CA SER A 333 14.65 -15.99 12.37
C SER A 333 16.18 -16.03 12.33
N ASN A 334 16.74 -16.91 11.50
CA ASN A 334 18.18 -17.15 11.37
C ASN A 334 18.71 -16.95 9.94
N THR A 335 17.81 -16.91 8.95
CA THR A 335 18.19 -16.79 7.53
C THR A 335 17.84 -15.40 7.02
N THR A 336 18.80 -14.74 6.37
CA THR A 336 18.58 -13.42 5.76
C THR A 336 17.65 -13.53 4.56
N PRO A 337 16.62 -12.65 4.44
CA PRO A 337 15.81 -12.56 3.23
C PRO A 337 16.68 -12.29 2.00
N SER A 338 16.29 -12.83 0.85
CA SER A 338 16.99 -12.59 -0.41
C SER A 338 16.98 -11.11 -0.81
N ALA A 339 17.96 -10.67 -1.58
CA ALA A 339 18.00 -9.31 -2.11
C ALA A 339 16.76 -8.99 -2.97
N ALA A 340 16.26 -9.96 -3.74
CA ALA A 340 15.05 -9.80 -4.54
C ALA A 340 13.81 -9.60 -3.66
N CYS A 341 13.68 -10.37 -2.56
CA CYS A 341 12.60 -10.18 -1.60
C CYS A 341 12.65 -8.79 -0.94
N LEU A 342 13.82 -8.37 -0.45
CA LEU A 342 14.00 -7.06 0.20
C LEU A 342 13.72 -5.89 -0.74
N GLU A 343 14.15 -5.98 -2.01
CA GLU A 343 13.85 -4.96 -3.03
C GLU A 343 12.35 -4.87 -3.28
N SER A 344 11.65 -5.99 -3.44
CA SER A 344 10.21 -6.02 -3.68
C SER A 344 9.41 -5.53 -2.47
N VAL A 345 9.83 -5.85 -1.24
CA VAL A 345 9.26 -5.28 0.00
C VAL A 345 9.40 -3.75 -0.02
N ALA A 346 10.58 -3.25 -0.37
CA ALA A 346 10.79 -1.80 -0.42
C ALA A 346 9.94 -1.14 -1.52
N GLN A 347 9.79 -1.75 -2.69
CA GLN A 347 8.98 -1.23 -3.79
C GLN A 347 7.50 -1.13 -3.43
N VAL A 348 6.90 -2.20 -2.87
CA VAL A 348 5.48 -2.18 -2.51
C VAL A 348 5.20 -1.21 -1.37
N ILE A 349 6.10 -1.10 -0.39
CA ILE A 349 5.98 -0.13 0.71
C ILE A 349 6.09 1.30 0.17
N ALA A 350 7.09 1.60 -0.66
CA ALA A 350 7.28 2.91 -1.25
C ALA A 350 6.04 3.38 -2.03
N TRP A 351 5.55 2.51 -2.92
CA TRP A 351 4.34 2.79 -3.69
C TRP A 351 3.12 2.99 -2.79
N LYS A 352 2.85 2.06 -1.85
CA LYS A 352 1.65 2.13 -1.01
C LYS A 352 1.66 3.34 -0.06
N LEU A 353 2.80 3.69 0.55
CA LEU A 353 2.92 4.88 1.37
C LEU A 353 2.74 6.16 0.54
N SER A 354 3.23 6.19 -0.70
CA SER A 354 3.09 7.36 -1.59
C SER A 354 1.63 7.67 -1.95
N LEU A 355 0.78 6.63 -2.10
CA LEU A 355 -0.66 6.80 -2.35
C LEU A 355 -1.37 7.55 -1.22
N HIS A 356 -0.82 7.49 0.00
CA HIS A 356 -1.40 8.10 1.20
C HIS A 356 -0.58 9.30 1.72
N GLY A 357 0.42 9.76 0.95
CA GLY A 357 1.24 10.92 1.33
C GLY A 357 2.09 10.72 2.59
N VAL A 358 2.46 9.48 2.92
CA VAL A 358 3.19 9.13 4.14
C VAL A 358 4.70 9.23 3.90
N ASP A 359 5.39 10.02 4.73
CA ASP A 359 6.85 10.10 4.72
C ASP A 359 7.46 8.78 5.24
N PRO A 360 8.24 8.04 4.44
CA PRO A 360 8.84 6.78 4.85
C PRO A 360 9.92 6.91 5.94
N LYS A 361 10.45 8.10 6.16
CA LYS A 361 11.39 8.42 7.25
C LYS A 361 10.70 8.97 8.50
N GLY A 362 9.41 9.24 8.42
CA GLY A 362 8.60 9.84 9.46
C GLY A 362 8.23 8.87 10.57
N SER A 363 7.34 9.37 11.41
CA SER A 363 6.68 8.62 12.47
C SER A 363 5.17 8.82 12.38
N ALA A 364 4.42 7.82 12.80
CA ALA A 364 2.96 7.86 12.85
C ALA A 364 2.48 7.67 14.29
N HIS A 365 1.43 8.38 14.65
CA HIS A 365 0.68 8.11 15.87
C HIS A 365 -0.39 7.07 15.56
N LEU A 366 -0.27 5.90 16.19
CA LEU A 366 -1.18 4.79 16.06
C LEU A 366 -1.82 4.51 17.41
N THR A 367 -3.12 4.19 17.42
CA THR A 367 -3.84 3.84 18.65
C THR A 367 -4.16 2.36 18.63
N SER A 368 -3.73 1.66 19.68
CA SER A 368 -3.96 0.22 19.81
C SER A 368 -5.45 -0.07 20.05
N ALA A 369 -6.00 -1.03 19.31
CA ALA A 369 -7.29 -1.64 19.62
C ALA A 369 -7.17 -2.73 20.72
N GLY A 370 -5.95 -3.06 21.14
CA GLY A 370 -5.69 -4.13 22.12
C GLY A 370 -5.75 -5.51 21.49
N GLY A 371 -6.00 -6.54 22.33
CA GLY A 371 -6.02 -7.95 21.94
C GLY A 371 -4.88 -8.75 22.56
N GLY A 372 -4.98 -10.08 22.50
CA GLY A 372 -4.03 -10.98 23.17
C GLY A 372 -2.62 -10.94 22.60
N THR A 373 -2.47 -10.59 21.33
CA THR A 373 -1.17 -10.48 20.63
C THR A 373 -0.58 -9.08 20.68
N ALA A 374 -1.39 -8.05 21.02
CA ALA A 374 -0.95 -6.66 21.05
C ALA A 374 -0.01 -6.36 22.24
N ARG A 375 1.09 -5.68 21.98
CA ARG A 375 2.00 -5.18 23.01
C ARG A 375 1.41 -4.06 23.86
N TYR A 376 0.44 -3.33 23.33
CA TYR A 376 -0.16 -2.16 23.94
C TYR A 376 -1.65 -2.39 24.20
N LYS A 377 -2.12 -1.97 25.38
CA LYS A 377 -3.54 -2.06 25.74
C LYS A 377 -4.41 -1.22 24.83
N ALA A 378 -5.69 -1.59 24.71
CA ALA A 378 -6.67 -0.82 23.96
C ALA A 378 -6.70 0.65 24.40
N GLY A 379 -6.80 1.56 23.43
CA GLY A 379 -6.80 3.01 23.64
C GLY A 379 -5.40 3.64 23.84
N THR A 380 -4.33 2.84 23.92
CA THR A 380 -2.97 3.39 24.05
C THR A 380 -2.51 3.95 22.70
N SER A 381 -2.20 5.25 22.67
CA SER A 381 -1.54 5.90 21.52
C SER A 381 -0.03 5.77 21.63
N VAL A 382 0.60 5.32 20.56
CA VAL A 382 2.05 5.16 20.46
C VAL A 382 2.59 5.85 19.19
N THR A 383 3.80 6.36 19.30
CA THR A 383 4.51 6.91 18.15
C THR A 383 5.49 5.88 17.64
N LEU A 384 5.29 5.43 16.41
CA LEU A 384 6.11 4.43 15.73
C LEU A 384 6.66 5.00 14.42
N ARG A 385 7.77 4.44 13.92
CA ARG A 385 8.22 4.74 12.56
C ARG A 385 7.15 4.35 11.55
N THR A 386 6.99 5.10 10.48
CA THR A 386 6.03 4.81 9.40
C THR A 386 6.30 3.48 8.68
N ILE A 387 7.51 2.93 8.84
CA ILE A 387 7.85 1.55 8.44
C ILE A 387 8.38 0.86 9.70
N ASN A 388 7.57 0.01 10.29
CA ASN A 388 7.88 -0.72 11.52
C ASN A 388 7.79 -2.23 11.29
N ALA A 389 8.27 -3.00 12.27
CA ALA A 389 8.20 -4.45 12.26
C ALA A 389 7.05 -4.92 13.15
N HIS A 390 6.53 -6.12 12.94
CA HIS A 390 5.47 -6.67 13.78
C HIS A 390 5.84 -6.69 15.27
N ARG A 391 7.10 -7.03 15.60
CA ARG A 391 7.60 -7.00 17.00
C ARG A 391 7.56 -5.63 17.68
N ASP A 392 7.41 -4.55 16.92
CA ASP A 392 7.31 -3.21 17.48
C ASP A 392 5.91 -2.97 18.10
N VAL A 393 4.90 -3.70 17.63
CA VAL A 393 3.49 -3.58 18.04
C VAL A 393 2.92 -4.82 18.71
N GLY A 394 3.48 -6.00 18.44
CA GLY A 394 3.03 -7.29 18.96
C GLY A 394 4.04 -7.97 19.88
N TYR A 395 3.56 -8.91 20.70
CA TYR A 395 4.40 -9.84 21.47
C TYR A 395 4.86 -10.98 20.56
N THR A 396 5.82 -10.71 19.71
CA THR A 396 6.30 -11.62 18.67
C THR A 396 7.77 -11.42 18.36
N ALA A 397 8.41 -12.44 17.78
CA ALA A 397 9.74 -12.35 17.17
C ALA A 397 9.70 -11.93 15.69
N CYS A 398 8.50 -11.85 15.08
CA CYS A 398 8.31 -11.48 13.68
C CYS A 398 8.89 -10.07 13.38
N PRO A 399 9.57 -9.85 12.26
CA PRO A 399 9.81 -10.71 11.10
C PRO A 399 11.06 -11.63 11.20
N GLY A 400 11.35 -12.19 12.36
CA GLY A 400 12.56 -12.95 12.65
C GLY A 400 13.77 -12.04 12.89
N ASN A 401 14.81 -12.53 13.58
CA ASN A 401 15.96 -11.70 13.93
C ASN A 401 16.76 -11.25 12.71
N ALA A 402 17.00 -12.16 11.74
CA ALA A 402 17.68 -11.83 10.51
C ALA A 402 16.84 -10.91 9.60
N GLY A 403 15.49 -11.07 9.58
CA GLY A 403 14.58 -10.17 8.90
C GLY A 403 14.56 -8.78 9.55
N PHE A 404 14.48 -8.72 10.88
CA PHE A 404 14.50 -7.46 11.64
C PHE A 404 15.80 -6.67 11.44
N ALA A 405 16.94 -7.35 11.34
CA ALA A 405 18.23 -6.72 11.05
C ALA A 405 18.25 -6.00 9.68
N LYS A 406 17.27 -6.27 8.79
CA LYS A 406 17.14 -5.61 7.48
C LYS A 406 16.20 -4.39 7.50
N MET A 407 15.52 -4.09 8.58
CA MET A 407 14.53 -3.01 8.63
C MET A 407 15.11 -1.65 8.24
N ASP A 408 16.32 -1.30 8.69
CA ASP A 408 16.94 -0.02 8.32
C ASP A 408 17.36 0.03 6.85
N SER A 409 17.77 -1.10 6.26
CA SER A 409 18.03 -1.19 4.83
C SER A 409 16.76 -1.07 4.00
N ILE A 410 15.65 -1.68 4.44
CA ILE A 410 14.32 -1.50 3.83
C ILE A 410 13.91 -0.02 3.87
N ARG A 411 13.96 0.62 5.03
CA ARG A 411 13.63 2.06 5.20
C ARG A 411 14.47 2.95 4.29
N THR A 412 15.78 2.69 4.23
CA THR A 412 16.69 3.42 3.35
C THR A 412 16.32 3.23 1.88
N ARG A 413 16.02 1.99 1.48
CA ARG A 413 15.65 1.71 0.10
C ARG A 413 14.29 2.32 -0.28
N VAL A 414 13.30 2.24 0.59
CA VAL A 414 12.01 2.94 0.42
C VAL A 414 12.22 4.43 0.24
N ALA A 415 13.03 5.05 1.10
CA ALA A 415 13.35 6.46 0.99
C ALA A 415 14.05 6.83 -0.33
N GLN A 416 14.90 5.96 -0.87
CA GLN A 416 15.51 6.14 -2.19
C GLN A 416 14.47 6.07 -3.32
N ILE A 417 13.58 5.07 -3.27
CA ILE A 417 12.52 4.88 -4.28
C ILE A 417 11.54 6.06 -4.28
N THR A 418 11.14 6.54 -3.10
CA THR A 418 10.25 7.70 -2.97
C THR A 418 10.94 9.03 -3.24
N GLY A 419 12.24 9.02 -3.48
CA GLY A 419 13.05 10.23 -3.55
C GLY A 419 13.24 10.94 -2.20
N SER A 420 12.80 10.33 -1.10
CA SER A 420 12.97 10.84 0.27
C SER A 420 14.39 10.60 0.81
N GLY A 421 15.32 10.15 -0.01
CA GLY A 421 16.75 9.95 0.30
C GLY A 421 17.50 11.24 0.67
N GLY A 422 17.03 12.39 0.17
CA GLY A 422 17.11 13.70 0.80
C GLY A 422 15.67 14.14 0.97
N SER A 423 15.30 14.72 2.09
CA SER A 423 13.92 15.17 2.37
C SER A 423 13.30 15.84 1.14
N ARG A 424 12.43 15.12 0.41
CA ARG A 424 11.70 15.73 -0.71
C ARG A 424 10.74 16.76 -0.12
N SER A 425 10.99 18.00 -0.43
CA SER A 425 10.09 19.08 -0.03
C SER A 425 8.80 19.03 -0.86
N ALA A 426 7.76 19.72 -0.40
CA ALA A 426 6.56 19.96 -1.19
C ALA A 426 6.90 20.61 -2.54
N ILE A 427 8.00 21.38 -2.59
CA ILE A 427 8.54 22.01 -3.80
C ILE A 427 9.12 20.96 -4.75
N ASP A 428 9.89 19.98 -4.25
CA ASP A 428 10.41 18.89 -5.09
C ASP A 428 9.26 18.05 -5.68
N THR A 429 8.26 17.76 -4.86
CA THR A 429 7.06 17.06 -5.32
C THR A 429 6.35 17.83 -6.43
N LYS A 430 6.15 19.14 -6.25
CA LYS A 430 5.51 20.00 -7.25
C LYS A 430 6.33 20.12 -8.53
N TYR A 431 7.66 20.22 -8.40
CA TYR A 431 8.58 20.25 -9.54
C TYR A 431 8.42 19.03 -10.46
N ASP A 432 8.37 17.84 -9.86
CA ASP A 432 8.17 16.62 -10.63
C ASP A 432 6.77 16.51 -11.25
N GLN A 433 5.72 16.93 -10.51
CA GLN A 433 4.35 17.01 -11.03
C GLN A 433 4.24 17.91 -12.27
N LEU A 434 5.08 18.93 -12.35
CA LEU A 434 5.12 19.84 -13.48
C LEU A 434 6.04 19.35 -14.62
N GLY A 435 6.57 18.12 -14.55
CA GLY A 435 7.46 17.56 -15.56
C GLY A 435 8.94 17.91 -15.39
N GLY A 436 9.32 18.39 -14.19
CA GLY A 436 10.71 18.58 -13.81
C GLY A 436 11.49 19.51 -14.71
N ALA A 437 12.72 19.09 -15.06
CA ALA A 437 13.64 19.87 -15.87
C ALA A 437 13.13 20.17 -17.29
N ALA A 438 12.27 19.29 -17.84
CA ALA A 438 11.71 19.51 -19.18
C ALA A 438 10.78 20.74 -19.24
N HIS A 439 10.15 21.13 -18.12
CA HIS A 439 9.17 22.22 -18.07
C HIS A 439 9.67 23.47 -17.31
N LEU A 440 10.49 23.28 -16.28
CA LEU A 440 10.98 24.39 -15.45
C LEU A 440 12.48 24.63 -15.57
N GLY A 441 13.21 23.75 -16.26
CA GLY A 441 14.66 23.79 -16.28
C GLY A 441 15.28 23.28 -14.98
N ALA A 442 16.61 23.40 -14.85
CA ALA A 442 17.32 23.06 -13.65
C ALA A 442 17.07 24.07 -12.52
N ALA A 443 17.19 23.62 -11.27
CA ALA A 443 17.15 24.53 -10.13
C ALA A 443 18.37 25.47 -10.16
N THR A 444 18.14 26.76 -10.06
CA THR A 444 19.21 27.79 -10.09
C THR A 444 19.84 28.01 -8.71
N ARG A 445 19.18 27.53 -7.65
CA ARG A 445 19.71 27.51 -6.26
C ARG A 445 18.98 26.45 -5.44
N ALA A 446 19.55 26.13 -4.28
CA ALA A 446 18.90 25.28 -3.29
C ALA A 446 17.58 25.91 -2.80
N GLU A 447 16.66 25.05 -2.31
CA GLU A 447 15.44 25.49 -1.65
C GLU A 447 15.77 26.33 -0.40
N GLY A 448 15.12 27.49 -0.29
CA GLY A 448 15.33 28.45 0.79
C GLY A 448 14.07 28.70 1.61
N PRO A 449 14.23 29.26 2.84
CA PRO A 449 13.12 29.71 3.65
C PRO A 449 12.48 30.96 3.02
N ALA A 450 11.18 31.13 3.24
CA ALA A 450 10.39 32.28 2.84
C ALA A 450 9.57 32.79 4.02
N ARG A 451 8.89 33.94 3.88
CA ARG A 451 8.11 34.61 4.93
C ARG A 451 7.07 33.64 5.54
N GLY A 452 6.80 33.78 6.84
CA GLY A 452 5.68 33.08 7.50
C GLY A 452 5.83 31.56 7.58
N GLY A 453 7.05 31.03 7.52
CA GLY A 453 7.31 29.59 7.54
C GLY A 453 7.18 28.91 6.17
N GLY A 454 7.00 29.69 5.12
CA GLY A 454 7.01 29.17 3.75
C GLY A 454 8.42 28.86 3.25
N ARG A 455 8.47 28.33 2.06
CA ARG A 455 9.70 27.95 1.35
C ARG A 455 9.56 28.28 -0.13
N TYR A 456 10.70 28.44 -0.83
CA TYR A 456 10.72 28.66 -2.28
C TYR A 456 11.95 28.03 -2.92
N ARG A 457 11.84 27.77 -4.23
CA ARG A 457 12.98 27.45 -5.09
C ARG A 457 12.80 28.07 -6.45
N HIS A 458 13.90 28.63 -6.98
CA HIS A 458 13.94 29.16 -8.33
C HIS A 458 14.55 28.16 -9.29
N TYR A 459 13.98 28.11 -10.48
CA TYR A 459 14.41 27.31 -11.63
C TYR A 459 14.69 28.23 -12.81
N GLU A 460 15.26 27.70 -13.87
CA GLU A 460 15.59 28.49 -15.06
C GLU A 460 14.37 29.21 -15.64
N VAL A 461 13.20 28.55 -15.71
CA VAL A 461 11.98 29.05 -16.37
C VAL A 461 10.85 29.39 -15.39
N GLY A 462 11.00 29.09 -14.09
CA GLY A 462 9.93 29.29 -13.11
C GLY A 462 10.41 29.40 -11.67
N SER A 463 9.47 29.55 -10.77
CA SER A 463 9.69 29.49 -9.33
C SER A 463 8.54 28.76 -8.65
N ILE A 464 8.84 27.89 -7.70
CA ILE A 464 7.83 27.20 -6.91
C ILE A 464 7.89 27.76 -5.49
N TYR A 465 6.72 28.10 -4.96
CA TYR A 465 6.51 28.58 -3.59
C TYR A 465 5.65 27.55 -2.86
N SER A 466 5.95 27.32 -1.59
CA SER A 466 5.18 26.45 -0.70
C SER A 466 4.94 27.16 0.63
N HIS A 467 3.70 27.23 1.06
CA HIS A 467 3.32 27.81 2.35
C HIS A 467 2.16 27.02 2.97
N PRO A 468 2.14 26.78 4.31
CA PRO A 468 1.09 25.98 4.95
C PRO A 468 -0.33 26.51 4.72
N GLY A 469 -0.49 27.82 4.57
CA GLY A 469 -1.81 28.45 4.37
C GLY A 469 -2.29 28.51 2.92
N THR A 470 -1.39 28.47 1.94
CA THR A 470 -1.75 28.64 0.52
C THR A 470 -1.48 27.40 -0.34
N GLY A 471 -0.71 26.43 0.16
CA GLY A 471 -0.29 25.26 -0.61
C GLY A 471 1.02 25.48 -1.36
N THR A 472 1.23 24.69 -2.42
CA THR A 472 2.47 24.71 -3.23
C THR A 472 2.13 25.04 -4.67
N HIS A 473 2.64 26.16 -5.16
CA HIS A 473 2.26 26.74 -6.45
C HIS A 473 3.45 27.21 -7.27
N VAL A 474 3.30 27.15 -8.61
CA VAL A 474 4.30 27.60 -9.57
C VAL A 474 3.93 28.94 -10.18
N VAL A 475 4.95 29.79 -10.37
CA VAL A 475 4.87 31.05 -11.12
C VAL A 475 5.94 31.04 -12.19
N LYS A 476 5.59 31.33 -13.45
CA LYS A 476 6.49 31.23 -14.61
C LYS A 476 6.54 32.51 -15.46
N GLY A 477 7.46 32.54 -16.41
CA GLY A 477 7.54 33.53 -17.47
C GLY A 477 7.44 34.98 -17.00
N LEU A 478 6.73 35.81 -17.75
CA LEU A 478 6.58 37.25 -17.47
C LEU A 478 5.76 37.55 -16.22
N ILE A 479 4.89 36.64 -15.79
CA ILE A 479 4.20 36.75 -14.50
C ILE A 479 5.22 36.62 -13.36
N ARG A 480 6.17 35.68 -13.46
CA ARG A 480 7.27 35.53 -12.50
C ARG A 480 8.16 36.78 -12.46
N GLU A 481 8.51 37.35 -13.62
CA GLU A 481 9.33 38.55 -13.70
C GLU A 481 8.61 39.74 -13.02
N LYS A 482 7.32 39.88 -13.27
CA LYS A 482 6.48 40.89 -12.62
C LYS A 482 6.44 40.69 -11.11
N TYR A 483 6.22 39.47 -10.63
CA TYR A 483 6.22 39.14 -9.22
C TYR A 483 7.58 39.40 -8.55
N ALA A 484 8.67 39.10 -9.26
CA ALA A 484 10.04 39.43 -8.85
C ALA A 484 10.25 40.93 -8.68
N SER A 485 9.79 41.71 -9.65
CA SER A 485 9.95 43.16 -9.63
C SER A 485 9.21 43.86 -8.46
N LEU A 486 8.21 43.17 -7.89
CA LEU A 486 7.44 43.63 -6.74
C LEU A 486 8.02 43.20 -5.40
N GLY A 487 9.01 42.28 -5.37
CA GLY A 487 9.63 41.79 -4.13
C GLY A 487 9.11 40.40 -3.69
N TRP A 488 8.57 39.60 -4.62
CA TRP A 488 8.12 38.25 -4.39
C TRP A 488 7.03 38.15 -3.30
N GLU A 489 7.06 37.10 -2.47
CA GLU A 489 6.12 36.87 -1.35
C GLU A 489 6.21 37.92 -0.24
N ASN A 490 7.27 38.72 -0.24
CA ASN A 490 7.42 39.82 0.70
C ASN A 490 6.68 41.11 0.28
N SER A 491 6.15 41.14 -0.95
CA SER A 491 5.33 42.22 -1.45
C SER A 491 3.89 42.16 -0.89
N PHE A 492 3.10 43.17 -1.26
CA PHE A 492 1.66 43.24 -0.96
C PHE A 492 0.86 42.08 -1.60
N LEU A 493 1.42 41.40 -2.59
CA LEU A 493 0.77 40.25 -3.21
C LEU A 493 0.79 39.00 -2.32
N GLY A 494 1.78 38.83 -1.44
CA GLY A 494 1.92 37.63 -0.64
C GLY A 494 2.21 36.40 -1.49
N TYR A 495 1.80 35.20 -1.02
CA TYR A 495 2.02 33.92 -1.70
C TYR A 495 1.06 33.68 -2.85
N PRO A 496 1.47 32.91 -3.90
CA PRO A 496 0.54 32.44 -4.92
C PRO A 496 -0.49 31.48 -4.33
N LEU A 497 -1.74 31.62 -4.80
CA LEU A 497 -2.90 30.78 -4.45
C LEU A 497 -3.22 29.77 -5.55
N THR A 498 -2.67 29.98 -6.75
CA THR A 498 -2.86 29.09 -7.90
C THR A 498 -1.55 28.84 -8.59
N ASP A 499 -1.45 27.74 -9.31
CA ASP A 499 -0.47 27.61 -10.39
C ASP A 499 -0.74 28.67 -11.45
N GLU A 500 0.22 28.88 -12.37
CA GLU A 500 -0.02 29.66 -13.56
C GLU A 500 -1.05 28.96 -14.44
N ILE A 501 -2.17 29.63 -14.67
CA ILE A 501 -3.28 29.12 -15.48
C ILE A 501 -3.18 29.77 -16.87
N THR A 502 -3.08 28.92 -17.89
CA THR A 502 -3.07 29.35 -19.30
C THR A 502 -4.48 29.72 -19.74
N LEU A 503 -4.60 30.87 -20.44
CA LEU A 503 -5.82 31.38 -21.01
C LEU A 503 -5.70 31.47 -22.54
N PRO A 504 -6.80 31.50 -23.29
CA PRO A 504 -6.77 31.91 -24.69
C PRO A 504 -6.19 33.32 -24.84
N GLY A 505 -4.93 33.41 -25.28
CA GLY A 505 -4.23 34.66 -25.47
C GLY A 505 -3.51 35.23 -24.24
N GLY A 506 -3.28 34.43 -23.20
CA GLY A 506 -2.56 34.89 -22.02
C GLY A 506 -2.38 33.84 -20.92
N ALA A 507 -2.09 34.32 -19.72
CA ALA A 507 -1.99 33.52 -18.51
C ALA A 507 -2.24 34.37 -17.27
N PHE A 508 -2.48 33.72 -16.11
CA PHE A 508 -2.57 34.41 -14.84
C PHE A 508 -2.16 33.54 -13.64
N ASN A 509 -1.80 34.19 -12.54
CA ASN A 509 -1.78 33.61 -11.20
C ASN A 509 -2.61 34.49 -10.25
N HIS A 510 -3.32 33.85 -9.34
CA HIS A 510 -3.86 34.52 -8.15
C HIS A 510 -2.87 34.46 -7.00
N PHE A 511 -2.84 35.52 -6.19
CA PHE A 511 -2.02 35.69 -5.00
C PHE A 511 -2.92 36.11 -3.82
N GLU A 512 -2.40 36.04 -2.59
CA GLU A 512 -3.15 36.45 -1.40
C GLU A 512 -3.69 37.89 -1.53
N GLY A 513 -2.90 38.83 -2.04
CA GLY A 513 -3.23 40.24 -2.13
C GLY A 513 -3.74 40.72 -3.50
N GLY A 514 -3.87 39.84 -4.50
CA GLY A 514 -4.32 40.23 -5.84
C GLY A 514 -4.12 39.20 -6.93
N SER A 515 -3.97 39.67 -8.16
CA SER A 515 -3.74 38.79 -9.31
C SER A 515 -2.77 39.44 -10.28
N ILE A 516 -1.94 38.63 -10.94
CA ILE A 516 -1.15 39.05 -12.10
C ILE A 516 -1.71 38.36 -13.34
N TYR A 517 -2.08 39.17 -14.33
CA TYR A 517 -2.52 38.70 -15.65
C TYR A 517 -1.50 39.09 -16.69
N PHE A 518 -1.24 38.21 -17.61
CA PHE A 518 -0.35 38.41 -18.75
C PHE A 518 -1.11 38.22 -20.05
N SER A 519 -0.85 39.12 -21.02
CA SER A 519 -1.10 38.86 -22.42
C SER A 519 0.07 39.40 -23.27
N PRO A 520 0.33 38.85 -24.49
CA PRO A 520 1.38 39.37 -25.35
C PRO A 520 1.23 40.86 -25.72
N ARG A 521 -0.02 41.35 -25.73
CA ARG A 521 -0.35 42.74 -26.05
C ARG A 521 -0.10 43.72 -24.91
N THR A 522 -0.36 43.30 -23.65
CA THR A 522 -0.36 44.23 -22.50
C THR A 522 0.81 43.99 -21.55
N GLY A 523 1.54 42.88 -21.70
CA GLY A 523 2.51 42.41 -20.71
C GLY A 523 1.85 41.91 -19.43
N ALA A 524 2.64 41.65 -18.39
CA ALA A 524 2.15 41.22 -17.09
C ALA A 524 1.70 42.41 -16.26
N ARG A 525 0.44 42.41 -15.78
CA ARG A 525 -0.20 43.52 -15.04
C ARG A 525 -0.84 43.03 -13.75
N VAL A 526 -0.79 43.86 -12.72
CA VAL A 526 -1.35 43.59 -11.42
C VAL A 526 -2.73 44.22 -11.28
N VAL A 527 -3.70 43.49 -10.77
CA VAL A 527 -5.03 44.01 -10.43
C VAL A 527 -5.38 43.58 -8.99
N LEU A 528 -5.84 44.56 -8.18
CA LEU A 528 -6.02 44.37 -6.73
C LEU A 528 -7.44 44.73 -6.28
N GLY A 529 -7.78 44.30 -5.05
CA GLY A 529 -8.89 44.77 -4.24
C GLY A 529 -10.22 44.97 -5.00
N ALA A 530 -10.92 46.09 -4.70
CA ALA A 530 -12.22 46.38 -5.26
C ALA A 530 -12.23 46.53 -6.80
N ILE A 531 -11.12 46.96 -7.41
CA ILE A 531 -10.98 47.04 -8.86
C ILE A 531 -10.97 45.62 -9.46
N ARG A 532 -10.19 44.70 -8.85
CA ARG A 532 -10.14 43.31 -9.25
C ARG A 532 -11.51 42.63 -9.12
N ASP A 533 -12.20 42.83 -7.98
CA ASP A 533 -13.52 42.24 -7.71
C ASP A 533 -14.56 42.76 -8.70
N LYS A 534 -14.51 44.05 -9.03
CA LYS A 534 -15.39 44.61 -10.07
C LYS A 534 -15.12 44.05 -11.43
N TRP A 535 -13.85 43.89 -11.83
CA TRP A 535 -13.46 43.28 -13.07
C TRP A 535 -13.87 41.81 -13.13
N ALA A 536 -13.72 41.06 -12.05
CA ALA A 536 -14.23 39.70 -11.90
C ALA A 536 -15.74 39.63 -12.18
N SER A 537 -16.52 40.54 -11.59
CA SER A 537 -17.98 40.61 -11.80
C SER A 537 -18.40 40.94 -13.24
N LEU A 538 -17.48 41.42 -14.06
CA LEU A 538 -17.67 41.74 -15.49
C LEU A 538 -17.14 40.66 -16.43
N GLY A 539 -16.74 39.49 -15.91
CA GLY A 539 -16.30 38.33 -16.67
C GLY A 539 -14.81 38.27 -16.97
N TRP A 540 -13.97 38.93 -16.14
CA TRP A 540 -12.51 38.93 -16.26
C TRP A 540 -12.02 39.34 -17.66
N GLU A 541 -10.98 38.71 -18.18
CA GLU A 541 -10.39 38.98 -19.50
C GLU A 541 -11.32 38.61 -20.67
N THR A 542 -12.31 37.76 -20.44
CA THR A 542 -13.32 37.38 -21.45
C THR A 542 -14.50 38.37 -21.48
N GLY A 543 -14.61 39.23 -20.46
CA GLY A 543 -15.61 40.27 -20.40
C GLY A 543 -15.29 41.48 -21.30
N ARG A 544 -16.20 42.46 -21.32
CA ARG A 544 -16.09 43.65 -22.21
C ARG A 544 -14.82 44.49 -22.02
N LEU A 545 -14.19 44.40 -20.84
CA LEU A 545 -12.96 45.15 -20.57
C LEU A 545 -11.70 44.49 -21.06
N GLY A 546 -11.72 43.16 -21.32
CA GLY A 546 -10.55 42.42 -21.75
C GLY A 546 -9.42 42.40 -20.71
N TYR A 547 -8.18 42.23 -21.18
CA TYR A 547 -7.00 42.14 -20.29
C TYR A 547 -6.61 43.48 -19.68
N PRO A 548 -6.04 43.50 -18.46
CA PRO A 548 -5.47 44.72 -17.87
C PRO A 548 -4.30 45.21 -18.73
N SER A 549 -4.26 46.51 -18.98
CA SER A 549 -3.22 47.20 -19.75
C SER A 549 -2.32 48.08 -18.89
N SER A 550 -2.70 48.36 -17.65
CA SER A 550 -1.86 48.98 -16.64
C SER A 550 -1.86 48.19 -15.35
N ASP A 551 -0.83 48.37 -14.52
CA ASP A 551 -0.96 48.09 -13.09
C ASP A 551 -1.98 49.03 -12.47
N GLU A 552 -2.42 48.75 -11.25
CA GLU A 552 -3.20 49.69 -10.47
C GLU A 552 -2.31 50.87 -10.05
N TYR A 553 -2.76 52.09 -10.33
CA TYR A 553 -2.04 53.32 -10.03
C TYR A 553 -2.93 54.37 -9.35
N ASP A 554 -2.29 55.33 -8.67
CA ASP A 554 -2.97 56.37 -7.96
C ASP A 554 -3.52 57.44 -8.92
N VAL A 555 -4.75 57.88 -8.64
CA VAL A 555 -5.42 59.01 -9.28
C VAL A 555 -6.00 59.93 -8.22
N ALA A 556 -6.39 61.16 -8.60
CA ALA A 556 -6.99 62.11 -7.69
C ALA A 556 -8.20 61.50 -6.95
N GLY A 557 -8.05 61.30 -5.64
CA GLY A 557 -9.09 60.73 -4.77
C GLY A 557 -9.33 59.24 -4.85
N GLY A 558 -8.39 58.44 -5.39
CA GLY A 558 -8.53 57.00 -5.44
C GLY A 558 -7.48 56.27 -6.28
N ARG A 559 -7.84 55.16 -6.83
CA ARG A 559 -6.97 54.30 -7.63
C ARG A 559 -7.66 53.87 -8.92
N ARG A 560 -6.86 53.52 -9.94
CA ARG A 560 -7.36 53.15 -11.27
C ARG A 560 -6.51 52.04 -11.87
N SER A 561 -7.17 51.16 -12.63
CA SER A 561 -6.55 50.26 -13.59
C SER A 561 -7.20 50.47 -14.96
N ASP A 562 -6.36 50.46 -16.00
CA ASP A 562 -6.78 50.47 -17.38
C ASP A 562 -6.78 49.05 -17.95
N PHE A 563 -7.72 48.79 -18.85
CA PHE A 563 -7.95 47.51 -19.52
C PHE A 563 -8.00 47.76 -21.04
N THR A 564 -7.90 46.72 -21.84
CA THR A 564 -7.92 46.88 -23.32
C THR A 564 -9.23 47.44 -23.85
N GLY A 565 -10.34 47.30 -23.11
CA GLY A 565 -11.69 47.77 -23.44
C GLY A 565 -12.23 48.88 -22.54
N GLY A 566 -11.41 49.51 -21.72
CA GLY A 566 -11.86 50.59 -20.82
C GLY A 566 -11.06 50.72 -19.55
N SER A 567 -11.66 51.20 -18.48
CA SER A 567 -10.98 51.39 -17.18
C SER A 567 -11.91 51.20 -16.00
N ILE A 568 -11.33 50.84 -14.85
CA ILE A 568 -12.02 50.80 -13.56
C ILE A 568 -11.31 51.76 -12.59
N THR A 569 -12.09 52.61 -11.93
CA THR A 569 -11.61 53.53 -10.92
C THR A 569 -12.31 53.26 -9.60
N TRP A 570 -11.54 53.12 -8.53
CA TRP A 570 -12.02 53.08 -7.14
C TRP A 570 -11.79 54.42 -6.48
N ARG A 571 -12.79 54.93 -5.77
CA ARG A 571 -12.73 56.20 -5.07
C ARG A 571 -12.58 55.95 -3.56
N ALA A 572 -11.57 56.58 -2.93
CA ALA A 572 -11.24 56.33 -1.53
C ALA A 572 -12.28 56.90 -0.55
N SER A 573 -12.97 57.99 -0.90
CA SER A 573 -13.87 58.68 0.02
C SER A 573 -15.15 57.91 0.39
N ASP A 574 -15.63 57.03 -0.50
CA ASP A 574 -16.88 56.28 -0.34
C ASP A 574 -16.79 54.83 -0.85
N GLY A 575 -15.61 54.38 -1.25
CA GLY A 575 -15.41 53.03 -1.77
C GLY A 575 -16.04 52.74 -3.14
N ARG A 576 -16.60 53.75 -3.81
CA ARG A 576 -17.32 53.58 -5.07
C ARG A 576 -16.40 53.14 -6.19
N VAL A 577 -16.82 52.10 -6.93
CA VAL A 577 -16.12 51.60 -8.12
C VAL A 577 -16.87 52.00 -9.38
N THR A 578 -16.21 52.69 -10.29
CA THR A 578 -16.77 53.19 -11.55
C THR A 578 -16.05 52.52 -12.74
N VAL A 579 -16.82 52.08 -13.74
CA VAL A 579 -16.34 51.47 -14.98
C VAL A 579 -16.57 52.45 -16.13
N ARG A 580 -15.54 52.65 -16.93
CA ARG A 580 -15.61 53.52 -18.12
C ARG A 580 -15.13 52.76 -19.36
#